data_55cdcaa68f4f13823790925439447dbe
#
_entry.id   55cdcaa68f4f13823790925439447dbe
#
_cell.length_a   1.000
_cell.length_b   1.000
_cell.length_c   1.000
_cell.angle_alpha   90.00
_cell.angle_beta   90.00
_cell.angle_gamma   90.00
#
_symmetry.space_group_name_H-M   'P 1'
#
loop_
_entity.id
_entity.type
_entity.pdbx_description
1 polymer ?
#
loop_
_entity_poly.entity_id
_entity_poly.type
_entity_poly.pdbx_seq_one_letter_code
_entity_poly.pdbx_strand_id
1 'polypeptide(L)'
;FMDFCNSILERELSAYRFVAGKITQITTEEEILEVEKALRVSEPYSNIRTHLKTALDLMADRKSPDYRNSIKESISAVEALCKSVTKNQKATLGQTLKEIETKVGLHPALRNAFNNLYGYTSDADGIRHALLDESNLTFEDAKFMLVSCSAFVNYLIAKASQAGIEI
;
A
#
# COMPACT_ATOMS: atom_id res chain seq x y z
N PHE A 1 15.91 1.25 18.98
CA PHE A 1 15.94 2.72 18.99
C PHE A 1 14.56 3.30 18.64
N MET A 2 13.97 2.95 17.49
CA MET A 2 12.67 3.50 17.05
C MET A 2 11.54 3.20 18.04
N ASP A 3 11.45 1.98 18.55
CA ASP A 3 10.43 1.58 19.53
C ASP A 3 10.52 2.41 20.81
N PHE A 4 11.74 2.65 21.29
CA PHE A 4 11.98 3.53 22.44
C PHE A 4 11.56 4.98 22.14
N CYS A 5 11.89 5.50 20.96
CA CYS A 5 11.44 6.83 20.55
C CYS A 5 9.91 6.90 20.45
N ASN A 6 9.29 5.88 19.88
CA ASN A 6 7.84 5.81 19.74
C ASN A 6 7.14 5.76 21.10
N SER A 7 7.67 5.03 22.08
CA SER A 7 7.11 5.01 23.44
C SER A 7 7.16 6.38 24.13
N ILE A 8 8.21 7.16 23.87
CA ILE A 8 8.31 8.54 24.37
C ILE A 8 7.31 9.44 23.64
N LEU A 9 7.27 9.36 22.30
CA LEU A 9 6.35 10.16 21.49
C LEU A 9 4.88 9.90 21.85
N GLU A 10 4.54 8.65 22.17
CA GLU A 10 3.22 8.27 22.62
C GLU A 10 2.91 8.85 23.99
N ARG A 11 3.80 8.68 24.96
CA ARG A 11 3.66 9.24 26.31
C ARG A 11 3.48 10.75 26.29
N GLU A 12 4.20 11.45 25.42
CA GLU A 12 4.13 12.90 25.25
C GLU A 12 2.97 13.34 24.32
N LEU A 13 2.06 12.41 23.94
CA LEU A 13 0.90 12.65 23.06
C LEU A 13 1.28 13.31 21.72
N SER A 14 2.46 12.98 21.19
CA SER A 14 2.91 13.50 19.90
C SER A 14 2.05 12.93 18.77
N ALA A 15 1.74 13.78 17.78
CA ALA A 15 1.08 13.37 16.54
C ALA A 15 2.01 12.62 15.56
N TYR A 16 3.23 12.27 15.98
CA TYR A 16 4.23 11.65 15.11
C TYR A 16 4.74 10.34 15.69
N ARG A 17 5.05 9.38 14.78
CA ARG A 17 5.74 8.12 15.11
C ARG A 17 6.82 7.83 14.07
N PHE A 18 7.78 7.00 14.46
CA PHE A 18 8.69 6.36 13.52
C PHE A 18 7.99 5.14 12.91
N VAL A 19 7.97 5.08 11.58
CA VAL A 19 7.47 3.96 10.79
C VAL A 19 8.54 3.60 9.76
N ALA A 20 9.13 2.42 9.84
CA ALA A 20 10.18 1.94 8.94
C ALA A 20 11.32 2.97 8.71
N GLY A 21 11.71 3.68 9.76
CA GLY A 21 12.79 4.69 9.74
C GLY A 21 12.37 6.09 9.31
N LYS A 22 11.10 6.33 9.05
CA LYS A 22 10.53 7.64 8.72
C LYS A 22 9.70 8.19 9.88
N ILE A 23 9.68 9.51 10.05
CA ILE A 23 8.77 10.18 10.98
C ILE A 23 7.52 10.59 10.18
N THR A 24 6.37 10.09 10.60
CA THR A 24 5.08 10.35 9.95
C THR A 24 3.97 10.54 10.97
N GLN A 25 2.80 11.00 10.53
CA GLN A 25 1.60 11.17 11.35
C GLN A 25 0.76 9.88 11.48
N ILE A 26 1.27 8.73 11.07
CA ILE A 26 0.65 7.45 11.41
C ILE A 26 0.94 7.18 12.89
N THR A 27 -0.08 7.18 13.73
CA THR A 27 0.08 7.09 15.19
C THR A 27 -0.57 5.85 15.80
N THR A 28 -1.48 5.19 15.09
CA THR A 28 -2.13 3.95 15.50
C THR A 28 -1.15 2.79 15.36
N GLU A 29 -0.95 2.02 16.42
CA GLU A 29 0.03 0.92 16.44
C GLU A 29 -0.29 -0.12 15.37
N GLU A 30 -1.55 -0.45 15.17
CA GLU A 30 -2.02 -1.41 14.16
C GLU A 30 -1.69 -0.93 12.74
N GLU A 31 -1.88 0.34 12.43
CA GLU A 31 -1.53 0.90 11.11
C GLU A 31 -0.01 0.84 10.88
N ILE A 32 0.78 1.16 11.88
CA ILE A 32 2.24 1.09 11.84
C ILE A 32 2.68 -0.35 11.57
N LEU A 33 2.17 -1.29 12.35
CA LEU A 33 2.51 -2.72 12.24
C LEU A 33 2.13 -3.29 10.86
N GLU A 34 0.99 -2.90 10.29
CA GLU A 34 0.58 -3.37 8.96
C GLU A 34 1.52 -2.88 7.86
N VAL A 35 1.95 -1.61 7.90
CA VAL A 35 2.90 -1.06 6.92
C VAL A 35 4.28 -1.73 7.08
N GLU A 36 4.80 -1.81 8.30
CA GLU A 36 6.11 -2.42 8.57
C GLU A 36 6.14 -3.92 8.24
N LYS A 37 5.04 -4.64 8.52
CA LYS A 37 4.88 -6.03 8.15
C LYS A 37 4.90 -6.20 6.62
N ALA A 38 4.18 -5.36 5.87
CA ALA A 38 4.16 -5.41 4.41
C ALA A 38 5.56 -5.19 3.82
N LEU A 39 6.31 -4.22 4.34
CA LEU A 39 7.70 -3.97 3.95
C LEU A 39 8.63 -5.15 4.25
N ARG A 40 8.42 -5.83 5.37
CA ARG A 40 9.20 -7.00 5.77
C ARG A 40 8.88 -8.24 4.93
N VAL A 41 7.58 -8.58 4.77
CA VAL A 41 7.20 -9.78 4.02
C VAL A 41 7.45 -9.63 2.52
N SER A 42 7.53 -8.40 2.01
CA SER A 42 7.90 -8.11 0.63
C SER A 42 9.41 -8.01 0.40
N GLU A 43 10.25 -8.25 1.41
CA GLU A 43 11.71 -8.18 1.27
C GLU A 43 12.27 -9.06 0.13
N PRO A 44 11.77 -10.29 -0.11
CA PRO A 44 12.19 -11.09 -1.25
C PRO A 44 11.71 -10.54 -2.61
N TYR A 45 10.75 -9.63 -2.62
CA TYR A 45 10.07 -9.11 -3.82
C TYR A 45 10.41 -7.63 -4.01
N SER A 46 11.57 -7.35 -4.60
CA SER A 46 12.18 -6.02 -4.64
C SER A 46 11.29 -4.93 -5.23
N ASN A 47 10.51 -5.25 -6.28
CA ASN A 47 9.59 -4.31 -6.91
C ASN A 47 8.42 -3.92 -5.98
N ILE A 48 7.81 -4.88 -5.30
CA ILE A 48 6.70 -4.65 -4.36
C ILE A 48 7.18 -3.78 -3.20
N ARG A 49 8.32 -4.17 -2.61
CA ARG A 49 8.94 -3.44 -1.50
C ARG A 49 9.34 -2.03 -1.89
N THR A 50 9.87 -1.84 -3.10
CA THR A 50 10.26 -0.52 -3.61
C THR A 50 9.05 0.40 -3.70
N HIS A 51 7.94 -0.07 -4.26
CA HIS A 51 6.70 0.71 -4.34
C HIS A 51 6.17 1.10 -2.95
N LEU A 52 6.07 0.17 -2.00
CA LEU A 52 5.62 0.47 -0.63
C LEU A 52 6.54 1.48 0.06
N LYS A 53 7.85 1.30 -0.07
CA LYS A 53 8.83 2.22 0.51
C LYS A 53 8.72 3.60 -0.10
N THR A 54 8.62 3.70 -1.41
CA THR A 54 8.47 4.97 -2.12
C THR A 54 7.16 5.67 -1.72
N ALA A 55 6.06 4.92 -1.57
CA ALA A 55 4.79 5.47 -1.09
C ALA A 55 4.94 6.11 0.30
N LEU A 56 5.59 5.41 1.23
CA LEU A 56 5.86 5.94 2.57
C LEU A 56 6.79 7.16 2.52
N ASP A 57 7.86 7.12 1.73
CA ASP A 57 8.83 8.21 1.60
C ASP A 57 8.17 9.49 1.09
N LEU A 58 7.32 9.38 0.06
CA LEU A 58 6.59 10.51 -0.54
C LEU A 58 5.58 11.13 0.43
N MET A 59 4.86 10.29 1.16
CA MET A 59 3.88 10.75 2.16
C MET A 59 4.56 11.41 3.37
N ALA A 60 5.70 10.88 3.80
CA ALA A 60 6.40 11.31 5.00
C ALA A 60 7.35 12.49 4.76
N ASP A 61 7.48 13.00 3.54
CA ASP A 61 8.31 14.18 3.27
C ASP A 61 7.68 15.41 3.91
N ARG A 62 8.36 15.96 4.93
CA ARG A 62 7.86 17.10 5.72
C ARG A 62 7.93 18.44 4.99
N LYS A 63 8.76 18.54 3.94
CA LYS A 63 8.98 19.80 3.21
C LYS A 63 8.11 19.89 1.96
N SER A 64 7.93 18.77 1.28
CA SER A 64 7.18 18.70 0.04
C SER A 64 6.52 17.32 -0.09
N PRO A 65 5.48 17.03 0.72
CA PRO A 65 4.80 15.74 0.63
C PRO A 65 4.11 15.60 -0.72
N ASP A 66 4.22 14.42 -1.31
CA ASP A 66 3.57 14.10 -2.58
C ASP A 66 2.53 12.99 -2.35
N TYR A 67 1.37 13.37 -1.86
CA TYR A 67 0.28 12.45 -1.55
C TYR A 67 -0.25 11.72 -2.77
N ARG A 68 -0.31 12.41 -3.91
CA ARG A 68 -0.74 11.83 -5.18
C ARG A 68 0.15 10.68 -5.62
N ASN A 69 1.45 10.88 -5.67
CA ASN A 69 2.38 9.84 -6.06
C ASN A 69 2.51 8.77 -4.96
N SER A 70 2.35 9.10 -3.68
CA SER A 70 2.27 8.11 -2.60
C SER A 70 1.11 7.13 -2.82
N ILE A 71 -0.09 7.62 -3.15
CA ILE A 71 -1.25 6.78 -3.47
C ILE A 71 -0.98 5.91 -4.70
N LYS A 72 -0.43 6.49 -5.75
CA LYS A 72 -0.06 5.76 -6.96
C LYS A 72 0.94 4.62 -6.68
N GLU A 73 1.94 4.89 -5.88
CA GLU A 73 2.93 3.88 -5.49
C GLU A 73 2.31 2.78 -4.62
N SER A 74 1.40 3.13 -3.70
CA SER A 74 0.67 2.15 -2.89
C SER A 74 -0.10 1.14 -3.75
N ILE A 75 -0.85 1.61 -4.74
CA ILE A 75 -1.59 0.72 -5.64
C ILE A 75 -0.67 -0.04 -6.61
N SER A 76 0.46 0.55 -6.99
CA SER A 76 1.46 -0.11 -7.84
C SER A 76 2.10 -1.31 -7.14
N ALA A 77 2.26 -1.27 -5.81
CA ALA A 77 2.71 -2.43 -5.03
C ALA A 77 1.70 -3.60 -5.14
N VAL A 78 0.41 -3.31 -5.05
CA VAL A 78 -0.66 -4.31 -5.22
C VAL A 78 -0.66 -4.87 -6.64
N GLU A 79 -0.55 -4.01 -7.67
CA GLU A 79 -0.44 -4.46 -9.06
C GLU A 79 0.76 -5.39 -9.27
N ALA A 80 1.93 -5.01 -8.75
CA ALA A 80 3.15 -5.82 -8.88
C ALA A 80 2.98 -7.19 -8.25
N LEU A 81 2.40 -7.24 -7.03
CA LEU A 81 2.12 -8.51 -6.35
C LEU A 81 1.13 -9.37 -7.14
N CYS A 82 0.02 -8.79 -7.60
CA CYS A 82 -0.98 -9.51 -8.38
C CYS A 82 -0.39 -10.10 -9.68
N LYS A 83 0.47 -9.35 -10.38
CA LYS A 83 1.18 -9.81 -11.57
C LYS A 83 2.16 -10.95 -11.25
N SER A 84 2.84 -10.89 -10.10
CA SER A 84 3.74 -11.97 -9.65
C SER A 84 2.97 -13.25 -9.34
N VAL A 85 1.87 -13.16 -8.59
CA VAL A 85 1.01 -14.32 -8.24
C VAL A 85 0.40 -14.98 -9.49
N THR A 86 0.00 -14.18 -10.47
CA THR A 86 -0.61 -14.70 -11.70
C THR A 86 0.41 -15.09 -12.78
N LYS A 87 1.68 -14.68 -12.60
CA LYS A 87 2.75 -14.78 -13.63
C LYS A 87 2.39 -14.08 -14.94
N ASN A 88 1.52 -13.05 -14.89
CA ASN A 88 1.02 -12.32 -16.05
C ASN A 88 1.39 -10.84 -15.97
N GLN A 89 2.54 -10.48 -16.51
CA GLN A 89 3.09 -9.11 -16.47
C GLN A 89 2.33 -8.11 -17.34
N LYS A 90 1.53 -8.58 -18.30
CA LYS A 90 0.79 -7.71 -19.26
C LYS A 90 -0.65 -7.44 -18.82
N ALA A 91 -1.15 -8.18 -17.83
CA ALA A 91 -2.52 -8.05 -17.39
C ALA A 91 -2.73 -6.75 -16.57
N THR A 92 -3.93 -6.20 -16.65
CA THR A 92 -4.38 -5.13 -15.76
C THR A 92 -4.67 -5.68 -14.35
N LEU A 93 -4.73 -4.79 -13.34
CA LEU A 93 -5.07 -5.22 -11.98
C LEU A 93 -6.42 -5.95 -11.92
N GLY A 94 -7.44 -5.47 -12.62
CA GLY A 94 -8.75 -6.13 -12.64
C GLY A 94 -8.70 -7.54 -13.24
N GLN A 95 -7.89 -7.76 -14.27
CA GLN A 95 -7.69 -9.09 -14.86
C GLN A 95 -6.96 -10.03 -13.90
N THR A 96 -5.88 -9.54 -13.26
CA THR A 96 -5.14 -10.35 -12.28
C THR A 96 -5.96 -10.67 -11.04
N LEU A 97 -6.75 -9.73 -10.52
CA LEU A 97 -7.65 -9.96 -9.38
C LEU A 97 -8.70 -11.04 -9.68
N LYS A 98 -9.23 -11.07 -10.91
CA LYS A 98 -10.16 -12.14 -11.33
C LYS A 98 -9.50 -13.52 -11.38
N GLU A 99 -8.24 -13.58 -11.80
CA GLU A 99 -7.47 -14.82 -11.81
C GLU A 99 -7.11 -15.27 -10.38
N ILE A 100 -6.74 -14.34 -9.50
CA ILE A 100 -6.45 -14.57 -8.10
C ILE A 100 -7.67 -15.10 -7.33
N GLU A 101 -8.89 -14.62 -7.66
CA GLU A 101 -10.13 -15.15 -7.09
C GLU A 101 -10.19 -16.68 -7.20
N THR A 102 -9.83 -17.22 -8.35
CA THR A 102 -9.83 -18.68 -8.59
C THR A 102 -8.62 -19.36 -7.94
N LYS A 103 -7.43 -18.77 -8.03
CA LYS A 103 -6.17 -19.40 -7.61
C LYS A 103 -6.01 -19.50 -6.09
N VAL A 104 -6.41 -18.47 -5.36
CA VAL A 104 -6.22 -18.39 -3.89
C VAL A 104 -7.52 -18.36 -3.10
N GLY A 105 -8.66 -18.48 -3.76
CA GLY A 105 -9.98 -18.43 -3.11
C GLY A 105 -10.29 -17.02 -2.57
N LEU A 106 -9.96 -15.97 -3.31
CA LEU A 106 -10.33 -14.62 -2.93
C LEU A 106 -11.85 -14.43 -3.08
N HIS A 107 -12.50 -13.97 -2.01
CA HIS A 107 -13.95 -13.75 -2.07
C HIS A 107 -14.31 -12.67 -3.11
N PRO A 108 -15.37 -12.87 -3.95
CA PRO A 108 -15.74 -11.92 -5.01
C PRO A 108 -15.98 -10.49 -4.51
N ALA A 109 -16.59 -10.33 -3.32
CA ALA A 109 -16.81 -9.01 -2.73
C ALA A 109 -15.49 -8.30 -2.40
N LEU A 110 -14.48 -9.04 -1.91
CA LEU A 110 -13.16 -8.47 -1.62
C LEU A 110 -12.41 -8.09 -2.91
N ARG A 111 -12.49 -8.95 -3.94
CA ARG A 111 -12.00 -8.61 -5.27
C ARG A 111 -12.60 -7.29 -5.79
N ASN A 112 -13.93 -7.15 -5.68
CA ASN A 112 -14.64 -5.95 -6.13
C ASN A 112 -14.21 -4.71 -5.33
N ALA A 113 -14.01 -4.83 -4.02
CA ALA A 113 -13.53 -3.74 -3.18
C ALA A 113 -12.17 -3.21 -3.67
N PHE A 114 -11.21 -4.10 -3.94
CA PHE A 114 -9.91 -3.70 -4.47
C PHE A 114 -9.96 -3.19 -5.91
N ASN A 115 -10.85 -3.73 -6.74
CA ASN A 115 -11.07 -3.21 -8.09
C ASN A 115 -11.64 -1.78 -8.04
N ASN A 116 -12.51 -1.47 -7.10
CA ASN A 116 -13.04 -0.12 -6.89
C ASN A 116 -11.99 0.84 -6.34
N LEU A 117 -11.13 0.41 -5.40
CA LEU A 117 -9.99 1.19 -4.94
C LEU A 117 -9.03 1.52 -6.10
N TYR A 118 -8.81 0.56 -6.99
CA TYR A 118 -8.03 0.80 -8.21
C TYR A 118 -8.74 1.79 -9.15
N GLY A 119 -10.06 1.68 -9.33
CA GLY A 119 -10.87 2.64 -10.10
C GLY A 119 -10.70 4.05 -9.55
N TYR A 120 -10.82 4.24 -8.24
CA TYR A 120 -10.59 5.54 -7.58
C TYR A 120 -9.24 6.17 -7.95
N THR A 121 -8.20 5.36 -8.14
CA THR A 121 -6.87 5.86 -8.53
C THR A 121 -6.69 6.03 -10.04
N SER A 122 -7.62 5.54 -10.87
CA SER A 122 -7.45 5.42 -12.33
C SER A 122 -8.43 6.24 -13.15
N ASP A 123 -9.54 6.74 -12.56
CA ASP A 123 -10.58 7.49 -13.27
C ASP A 123 -10.07 8.85 -13.80
N ALA A 124 -10.77 9.36 -14.84
CA ALA A 124 -10.38 10.54 -15.58
C ALA A 124 -10.24 11.81 -14.71
N ASP A 125 -11.03 11.89 -13.64
CA ASP A 125 -10.90 12.90 -12.59
C ASP A 125 -9.97 12.43 -11.46
N GLY A 126 -9.43 11.19 -11.59
CA GLY A 126 -8.65 10.50 -10.60
C GLY A 126 -7.17 10.82 -10.64
N ILE A 127 -6.50 10.26 -9.68
CA ILE A 127 -5.10 10.49 -9.29
C ILE A 127 -4.10 10.35 -10.45
N ARG A 128 -4.39 9.51 -11.47
CA ARG A 128 -3.48 9.29 -12.60
C ARG A 128 -3.56 10.34 -13.72
N HIS A 129 -4.70 11.00 -13.90
CA HIS A 129 -4.98 11.80 -15.10
C HIS A 129 -5.19 13.30 -14.84
N ALA A 130 -5.41 13.73 -13.61
CA ALA A 130 -5.59 15.14 -13.26
C ALA A 130 -4.25 15.90 -13.39
N LEU A 131 -3.90 16.27 -14.62
CA LEU A 131 -2.70 17.08 -14.91
C LEU A 131 -2.97 18.60 -14.84
N LEU A 132 -4.21 19.02 -14.65
CA LEU A 132 -4.61 20.42 -14.84
C LEU A 132 -5.13 21.14 -13.58
N ASP A 133 -5.49 20.41 -12.50
CA ASP A 133 -5.93 21.03 -11.25
C ASP A 133 -5.06 20.55 -10.07
N GLU A 134 -4.85 21.44 -9.10
CA GLU A 134 -4.19 21.09 -7.82
C GLU A 134 -4.95 19.93 -7.18
N SER A 135 -4.23 18.86 -6.91
CA SER A 135 -4.79 17.66 -6.27
C SER A 135 -5.31 18.04 -4.88
N ASN A 136 -6.61 17.90 -4.65
CA ASN A 136 -7.23 18.06 -3.33
C ASN A 136 -6.92 16.90 -2.36
N LEU A 137 -5.92 16.06 -2.70
CA LEU A 137 -5.53 14.91 -1.90
C LEU A 137 -4.80 15.36 -0.64
N THR A 138 -5.17 14.73 0.47
CA THR A 138 -4.66 15.03 1.80
C THR A 138 -3.74 13.92 2.30
N PHE A 139 -3.09 14.18 3.43
CA PHE A 139 -2.36 13.15 4.15
C PHE A 139 -3.24 11.93 4.50
N GLU A 140 -4.51 12.16 4.87
CA GLU A 140 -5.43 11.09 5.24
C GLU A 140 -5.74 10.15 4.07
N ASP A 141 -5.87 10.70 2.85
CA ASP A 141 -6.06 9.91 1.63
C ASP A 141 -4.84 9.02 1.36
N ALA A 142 -3.64 9.60 1.45
CA ALA A 142 -2.39 8.87 1.24
C ALA A 142 -2.18 7.80 2.33
N LYS A 143 -2.43 8.13 3.59
CA LYS A 143 -2.36 7.19 4.72
C LYS A 143 -3.33 6.03 4.53
N PHE A 144 -4.60 6.32 4.24
CA PHE A 144 -5.61 5.30 3.99
C PHE A 144 -5.18 4.33 2.87
N MET A 145 -4.68 4.87 1.76
CA MET A 145 -4.24 4.02 0.63
C MET A 145 -3.00 3.20 0.98
N LEU A 146 -2.01 3.77 1.65
CA LEU A 146 -0.81 3.05 2.05
C LEU A 146 -1.15 1.90 3.02
N VAL A 147 -1.96 2.15 4.05
CA VAL A 147 -2.35 1.13 5.05
C VAL A 147 -3.21 0.04 4.39
N SER A 148 -4.21 0.42 3.60
CA SER A 148 -5.10 -0.54 2.92
C SER A 148 -4.34 -1.42 1.93
N CYS A 149 -3.44 -0.84 1.13
CA CYS A 149 -2.61 -1.60 0.19
C CYS A 149 -1.61 -2.50 0.94
N SER A 150 -1.03 -2.03 2.05
CA SER A 150 -0.14 -2.85 2.90
C SER A 150 -0.88 -4.05 3.49
N ALA A 151 -2.08 -3.85 4.03
CA ALA A 151 -2.92 -4.93 4.56
C ALA A 151 -3.27 -5.95 3.46
N PHE A 152 -3.58 -5.48 2.24
CA PHE A 152 -3.86 -6.39 1.13
C PHE A 152 -2.62 -7.15 0.67
N VAL A 153 -1.46 -6.51 0.62
CA VAL A 153 -0.17 -7.19 0.33
C VAL A 153 0.10 -8.30 1.35
N ASN A 154 -0.04 -8.00 2.65
CA ASN A 154 0.12 -8.98 3.72
C ASN A 154 -0.86 -10.16 3.55
N TYR A 155 -2.12 -9.85 3.30
CA TYR A 155 -3.18 -10.84 3.09
C TYR A 155 -2.88 -11.75 1.87
N LEU A 156 -2.57 -11.15 0.72
CA LEU A 156 -2.39 -11.91 -0.52
C LEU A 156 -1.12 -12.78 -0.50
N ILE A 157 -0.02 -12.30 0.09
CA ILE A 157 1.20 -13.11 0.29
C ILE A 157 0.87 -14.33 1.15
N ALA A 158 0.15 -14.14 2.26
CA ALA A 158 -0.25 -15.25 3.13
C ALA A 158 -1.16 -16.25 2.41
N LYS A 159 -2.13 -15.77 1.62
CA LYS A 159 -3.04 -16.63 0.83
C LYS A 159 -2.32 -17.38 -0.28
N ALA A 160 -1.39 -16.73 -0.99
CA ALA A 160 -0.57 -17.38 -2.00
C ALA A 160 0.30 -18.49 -1.40
N SER A 161 0.93 -18.23 -0.25
CA SER A 161 1.70 -19.24 0.50
C SER A 161 0.83 -20.44 0.92
N GLN A 162 -0.38 -20.20 1.46
CA GLN A 162 -1.32 -21.27 1.81
C GLN A 162 -1.76 -22.12 0.60
N ALA A 163 -1.85 -21.49 -0.57
CA ALA A 163 -2.19 -22.16 -1.83
C ALA A 163 -0.98 -22.82 -2.53
N GLY A 164 0.23 -22.75 -1.95
CA GLY A 164 1.46 -23.27 -2.54
C GLY A 164 1.92 -22.53 -3.80
N ILE A 165 1.53 -21.26 -3.94
CA ILE A 165 1.90 -20.43 -5.10
C ILE A 165 3.18 -19.66 -4.76
N GLU A 166 4.22 -19.87 -5.58
CA GLU A 166 5.43 -19.04 -5.55
C GLU A 166 5.17 -17.68 -6.23
N ILE A 167 5.57 -16.62 -5.53
CA ILE A 167 5.40 -15.23 -6.00
C ILE A 167 6.64 -14.76 -6.74
#